data_a5807c3d48f2953674712d63faef3dea
#
_entry.id   a5807c3d48f2953674712d63faef3dea
#
_cell.length_a   1.000
_cell.length_b   1.000
_cell.length_c   1.000
_cell.angle_alpha   90.00
_cell.angle_beta   90.00
_cell.angle_gamma   90.00
#
_symmetry.space_group_name_H-M   'P 1'
#
loop_
_entity.id
_entity.type
_entity.pdbx_description
1 polymer ?
#
loop_
_entity_poly.entity_id
_entity_poly.type
_entity_poly.pdbx_seq_one_letter_code
_entity_poly.pdbx_strand_id
1 'polypeptide(L)'
;MSYKEFHKSSIENPTEFWSEQAKLIDWYKPFSKVLDYSNPPFAKWFEGGLTNLCYNAVDRHLATRGNQVALVAVSTETDQEKTYTYQELYTEVNRMASVLKANGVHKGDRVLIYMPMIAQAAFAMLACARLGAIHSVVFGGFASHSLATRIDDAEPIVIVTAEAGMRAGKTVPYKPLLDEAIELAKYKPKKVLIVNRGLTPFTSVPDRDLDYATEYQQHLHSEVPVEWVDSTHPSYILYTSGTTGKPKGIQRDTGGYAVALAASMKYIFCGNPGETMFTASDVGWAVGHSYTVYGPLINGMSSILYEGTPLRPDPGIWWRLVEQYKVTVMFTAPTAIRVLKKQDPHYLSKYDLSSLRLLFLAGEPLDEPTASWIHDGIKKPIVDNYWQTETGWPMMAIQRGVEVMPHKFGSPGVPVFGYNLKLLDENTGEELGPDKKGVVVIEGPLPPGCMQTVWGDDKRFVSTYWKTVPGKLTYSTFDWGIKDKDGYFFILGRTDDVINVAGHRLGTREIEECLSSHPNVAEVAVVGIEDPLKGQVPIGFVITKDGSSAPEIEAELMKIVDSKLGALARPAKVYLVNLLPKTRSGKIVRRALQAISEGRDPGDISTMEDKSVLDQIQEVIDRRK
;
A
#
# COMPACT_ATOMS: atom_id res chain seq x y z
N MET A 1 -2.73 -28.91 11.25
CA MET A 1 -2.15 -28.86 9.88
C MET A 1 -0.94 -27.96 9.95
N SER A 2 0.22 -28.43 9.51
CA SER A 2 1.43 -27.61 9.47
C SER A 2 1.34 -26.56 8.36
N TYR A 3 2.16 -25.51 8.46
CA TYR A 3 2.28 -24.53 7.37
C TYR A 3 2.61 -25.20 6.03
N LYS A 4 3.55 -26.15 6.03
CA LYS A 4 3.96 -26.84 4.79
C LYS A 4 2.80 -27.59 4.13
N GLU A 5 1.99 -28.29 4.90
CA GLU A 5 0.80 -28.98 4.39
C GLU A 5 -0.24 -28.01 3.88
N PHE A 6 -0.51 -26.93 4.62
CA PHE A 6 -1.49 -25.91 4.26
C PHE A 6 -1.10 -25.18 2.97
N HIS A 7 0.16 -24.74 2.88
CA HIS A 7 0.68 -24.08 1.67
C HIS A 7 0.68 -25.04 0.48
N LYS A 8 1.20 -26.27 0.66
CA LYS A 8 1.21 -27.30 -0.39
C LYS A 8 -0.18 -27.58 -0.95
N SER A 9 -1.17 -27.76 -0.07
CA SER A 9 -2.56 -27.96 -0.46
C SER A 9 -3.10 -26.79 -1.30
N SER A 10 -2.75 -25.56 -0.97
CA SER A 10 -3.19 -24.38 -1.70
C SER A 10 -2.59 -24.26 -3.11
N ILE A 11 -1.44 -24.89 -3.36
CA ILE A 11 -0.73 -24.87 -4.65
C ILE A 11 -1.12 -26.09 -5.50
N GLU A 12 -1.13 -27.28 -4.92
CA GLU A 12 -1.41 -28.53 -5.66
C GLU A 12 -2.90 -28.75 -5.92
N ASN A 13 -3.77 -28.27 -5.01
CA ASN A 13 -5.23 -28.42 -5.10
C ASN A 13 -5.96 -27.07 -4.98
N PRO A 14 -5.64 -26.08 -5.84
CA PRO A 14 -6.15 -24.71 -5.68
C PRO A 14 -7.67 -24.63 -5.74
N THR A 15 -8.32 -25.47 -6.55
CA THR A 15 -9.78 -25.48 -6.69
C THR A 15 -10.47 -25.91 -5.38
N GLU A 16 -10.01 -26.97 -4.76
CA GLU A 16 -10.58 -27.46 -3.49
C GLU A 16 -10.25 -26.50 -2.35
N PHE A 17 -9.00 -26.05 -2.28
CA PHE A 17 -8.54 -25.12 -1.27
C PHE A 17 -9.35 -23.83 -1.27
N TRP A 18 -9.47 -23.18 -2.43
CA TRP A 18 -10.19 -21.91 -2.55
C TRP A 18 -11.71 -22.06 -2.47
N SER A 19 -12.27 -23.20 -2.87
CA SER A 19 -13.69 -23.51 -2.63
C SER A 19 -14.01 -23.52 -1.12
N GLU A 20 -13.10 -24.04 -0.29
CA GLU A 20 -13.26 -24.00 1.16
C GLU A 20 -13.13 -22.58 1.71
N GLN A 21 -12.15 -21.79 1.23
CA GLN A 21 -11.99 -20.41 1.67
C GLN A 21 -13.16 -19.51 1.23
N ALA A 22 -13.79 -19.81 0.10
CA ALA A 22 -14.97 -19.07 -0.38
C ALA A 22 -16.17 -19.11 0.58
N LYS A 23 -16.20 -20.05 1.51
CA LYS A 23 -17.22 -20.12 2.59
C LYS A 23 -17.05 -19.02 3.66
N LEU A 24 -15.94 -18.28 3.64
CA LEU A 24 -15.69 -17.17 4.57
C LEU A 24 -16.50 -15.91 4.23
N ILE A 25 -17.08 -15.85 3.04
CA ILE A 25 -17.95 -14.74 2.61
C ILE A 25 -19.32 -15.27 2.21
N ASP A 26 -20.28 -14.35 2.06
CA ASP A 26 -21.62 -14.68 1.62
C ASP A 26 -21.77 -14.50 0.10
N TRP A 27 -22.46 -15.44 -0.51
CA TRP A 27 -22.79 -15.45 -1.93
C TRP A 27 -24.31 -15.37 -2.11
N TYR A 28 -24.78 -14.43 -2.91
CA TYR A 28 -26.18 -14.38 -3.33
C TYR A 28 -26.53 -15.57 -4.24
N LYS A 29 -25.60 -15.89 -5.15
CA LYS A 29 -25.66 -17.08 -5.99
C LYS A 29 -24.30 -17.78 -5.94
N PRO A 30 -24.26 -19.08 -5.67
CA PRO A 30 -23.00 -19.84 -5.71
C PRO A 30 -22.33 -19.78 -7.09
N PHE A 31 -21.01 -19.83 -7.10
CA PHE A 31 -20.22 -19.92 -8.32
C PHE A 31 -20.35 -21.30 -8.98
N SER A 32 -20.22 -21.34 -10.30
CA SER A 32 -20.22 -22.57 -11.08
C SER A 32 -18.82 -23.16 -11.29
N LYS A 33 -17.80 -22.30 -11.23
CA LYS A 33 -16.41 -22.69 -11.43
C LYS A 33 -15.51 -21.92 -10.46
N VAL A 34 -14.67 -22.63 -9.71
CA VAL A 34 -13.77 -22.00 -8.73
C VAL A 34 -12.64 -21.23 -9.42
N LEU A 35 -12.02 -21.85 -10.44
CA LEU A 35 -10.93 -21.25 -11.20
C LEU A 35 -11.11 -21.52 -12.69
N ASP A 36 -11.11 -20.48 -13.48
CA ASP A 36 -10.89 -20.56 -14.93
C ASP A 36 -9.51 -19.98 -15.28
N TYR A 37 -8.62 -20.86 -15.75
CA TYR A 37 -7.28 -20.51 -16.22
C TYR A 37 -7.04 -21.04 -17.64
N SER A 38 -8.10 -21.05 -18.46
CA SER A 38 -8.05 -21.52 -19.85
C SER A 38 -7.33 -20.55 -20.79
N ASN A 39 -7.13 -19.28 -20.36
CA ASN A 39 -6.41 -18.25 -21.11
C ASN A 39 -5.30 -17.63 -20.24
N PRO A 40 -4.17 -18.35 -19.99
CA PRO A 40 -3.06 -17.80 -19.21
C PRO A 40 -2.48 -16.53 -19.86
N PRO A 41 -2.09 -15.52 -19.06
CA PRO A 41 -1.98 -15.54 -17.61
C PRO A 41 -3.23 -15.03 -16.86
N PHE A 42 -4.38 -14.90 -17.52
CA PHE A 42 -5.60 -14.39 -16.91
C PHE A 42 -6.29 -15.46 -16.08
N ALA A 43 -6.34 -15.26 -14.77
CA ALA A 43 -7.07 -16.12 -13.84
C ALA A 43 -8.42 -15.50 -13.48
N LYS A 44 -9.50 -16.25 -13.60
CA LYS A 44 -10.83 -15.86 -13.14
C LYS A 44 -11.24 -16.77 -11.99
N TRP A 45 -11.55 -16.16 -10.86
CA TRP A 45 -11.92 -16.86 -9.65
C TRP A 45 -13.41 -16.78 -9.37
N PHE A 46 -14.01 -17.92 -8.99
CA PHE A 46 -15.43 -18.04 -8.58
C PHE A 46 -16.42 -17.59 -9.66
N GLU A 47 -16.15 -17.93 -10.90
CA GLU A 47 -16.94 -17.52 -12.08
C GLU A 47 -18.41 -17.95 -11.96
N GLY A 48 -19.33 -17.03 -12.29
CA GLY A 48 -20.78 -17.23 -12.19
C GLY A 48 -21.35 -17.09 -10.77
N GLY A 49 -20.49 -16.90 -9.76
CA GLY A 49 -20.90 -16.54 -8.41
C GLY A 49 -21.30 -15.08 -8.33
N LEU A 50 -22.42 -14.78 -7.68
CA LEU A 50 -22.87 -13.41 -7.43
C LEU A 50 -22.62 -13.04 -5.97
N THR A 51 -21.92 -11.94 -5.75
CA THR A 51 -21.65 -11.41 -4.41
C THR A 51 -21.59 -9.87 -4.45
N ASN A 52 -21.37 -9.25 -3.31
CA ASN A 52 -21.12 -7.80 -3.23
C ASN A 52 -20.17 -7.50 -2.08
N LEU A 53 -19.18 -6.65 -2.34
CA LEU A 53 -18.15 -6.33 -1.38
C LEU A 53 -18.67 -5.51 -0.19
N CYS A 54 -19.61 -4.57 -0.43
CA CYS A 54 -20.26 -3.81 0.64
C CYS A 54 -21.17 -4.70 1.49
N TYR A 55 -21.95 -5.60 0.87
CA TYR A 55 -22.79 -6.56 1.61
C TYR A 55 -21.94 -7.38 2.59
N ASN A 56 -20.83 -7.93 2.11
CA ASN A 56 -19.94 -8.73 2.95
C ASN A 56 -19.23 -7.91 4.04
N ALA A 57 -19.00 -6.62 3.79
CA ALA A 57 -18.34 -5.73 4.76
C ALA A 57 -19.31 -5.13 5.79
N VAL A 58 -20.59 -4.98 5.45
CA VAL A 58 -21.55 -4.22 6.29
C VAL A 58 -22.84 -5.01 6.53
N ASP A 59 -23.62 -5.28 5.48
CA ASP A 59 -25.00 -5.75 5.58
C ASP A 59 -25.12 -7.09 6.32
N ARG A 60 -24.25 -8.05 6.03
CA ARG A 60 -24.31 -9.39 6.64
C ARG A 60 -24.08 -9.38 8.16
N HIS A 61 -23.53 -8.30 8.69
CA HIS A 61 -23.25 -8.17 10.12
C HIS A 61 -24.41 -7.52 10.91
N LEU A 62 -25.41 -6.93 10.25
CA LEU A 62 -26.46 -6.15 10.90
C LEU A 62 -27.26 -6.97 11.89
N ALA A 63 -27.66 -8.18 11.52
CA ALA A 63 -28.49 -9.04 12.36
C ALA A 63 -27.84 -9.44 13.69
N THR A 64 -26.51 -9.60 13.70
CA THR A 64 -25.78 -10.12 14.87
C THR A 64 -24.85 -9.10 15.52
N ARG A 65 -24.47 -8.03 14.79
CA ARG A 65 -23.47 -7.03 15.18
C ARG A 65 -23.90 -5.59 14.90
N GLY A 66 -25.18 -5.34 14.61
CA GLY A 66 -25.66 -4.01 14.25
C GLY A 66 -25.24 -2.91 15.23
N ASN A 67 -25.21 -3.19 16.53
CA ASN A 67 -24.81 -2.25 17.59
C ASN A 67 -23.29 -2.27 17.91
N GLN A 68 -22.51 -3.16 17.28
CA GLN A 68 -21.06 -3.18 17.45
C GLN A 68 -20.43 -2.03 16.65
N VAL A 69 -19.41 -1.38 17.20
CA VAL A 69 -18.62 -0.40 16.46
C VAL A 69 -17.97 -1.08 15.24
N ALA A 70 -18.18 -0.49 14.08
CA ALA A 70 -17.59 -0.92 12.80
C ALA A 70 -16.44 -0.01 12.38
N LEU A 71 -16.61 1.31 12.51
CA LEU A 71 -15.63 2.29 12.09
C LEU A 71 -15.41 3.33 13.19
N VAL A 72 -14.15 3.63 13.44
CA VAL A 72 -13.71 4.72 14.32
C VAL A 72 -12.96 5.72 13.46
N ALA A 73 -13.50 6.91 13.26
CA ALA A 73 -12.84 8.00 12.56
C ALA A 73 -12.16 8.92 13.58
N VAL A 74 -10.84 9.03 13.48
CA VAL A 74 -10.02 9.87 14.37
C VAL A 74 -9.25 10.86 13.53
N SER A 75 -9.40 12.15 13.83
CA SER A 75 -8.56 13.21 13.29
C SER A 75 -7.85 13.94 14.41
N THR A 76 -6.54 13.81 14.50
CA THR A 76 -5.71 14.62 15.40
C THR A 76 -5.32 15.96 14.77
N GLU A 77 -5.68 16.17 13.54
CA GLU A 77 -5.48 17.43 12.83
C GLU A 77 -6.62 18.44 13.11
N THR A 78 -7.84 17.93 13.34
CA THR A 78 -9.03 18.74 13.65
C THR A 78 -9.61 18.46 15.03
N ASP A 79 -8.94 17.63 15.84
CA ASP A 79 -9.35 17.21 17.17
C ASP A 79 -10.78 16.63 17.21
N GLN A 80 -11.04 15.68 16.30
CA GLN A 80 -12.35 15.03 16.16
C GLN A 80 -12.22 13.52 16.24
N GLU A 81 -13.09 12.91 17.04
CA GLU A 81 -13.25 11.46 17.11
C GLU A 81 -14.74 11.11 16.98
N LYS A 82 -15.07 10.16 16.09
CA LYS A 82 -16.43 9.68 15.91
C LYS A 82 -16.45 8.19 15.63
N THR A 83 -17.29 7.47 16.34
CA THR A 83 -17.54 6.05 16.13
C THR A 83 -18.82 5.86 15.34
N TYR A 84 -18.85 4.78 14.54
CA TYR A 84 -20.01 4.32 13.80
C TYR A 84 -20.21 2.84 14.07
N THR A 85 -21.39 2.46 14.57
CA THR A 85 -21.80 1.05 14.63
C THR A 85 -22.01 0.49 13.22
N TYR A 86 -22.14 -0.83 13.08
CA TYR A 86 -22.47 -1.42 11.77
C TYR A 86 -23.81 -0.89 11.23
N GLN A 87 -24.80 -0.65 12.11
CA GLN A 87 -26.06 -0.05 11.72
C GLN A 87 -25.91 1.39 11.24
N GLU A 88 -25.12 2.21 11.94
CA GLU A 88 -24.85 3.59 11.54
C GLU A 88 -24.03 3.63 10.25
N LEU A 89 -23.01 2.76 10.12
CA LEU A 89 -22.24 2.65 8.89
C LEU A 89 -23.12 2.26 7.70
N TYR A 90 -24.02 1.28 7.88
CA TYR A 90 -25.01 0.91 6.87
C TYR A 90 -25.84 2.12 6.43
N THR A 91 -26.33 2.90 7.38
CA THR A 91 -27.13 4.09 7.11
C THR A 91 -26.33 5.14 6.30
N GLU A 92 -25.10 5.44 6.71
CA GLU A 92 -24.23 6.40 6.02
C GLU A 92 -23.85 5.94 4.61
N VAL A 93 -23.59 4.65 4.44
CA VAL A 93 -23.27 4.06 3.12
C VAL A 93 -24.49 4.12 2.19
N ASN A 94 -25.71 3.85 2.70
CA ASN A 94 -26.92 3.98 1.90
C ASN A 94 -27.19 5.43 1.46
N ARG A 95 -26.97 6.40 2.34
CA ARG A 95 -27.09 7.83 2.00
C ARG A 95 -26.10 8.21 0.90
N MET A 96 -24.83 7.87 1.07
CA MET A 96 -23.79 8.12 0.05
C MET A 96 -24.12 7.41 -1.27
N ALA A 97 -24.56 6.15 -1.24
CA ALA A 97 -24.96 5.41 -2.43
C ALA A 97 -26.17 6.05 -3.12
N SER A 98 -27.14 6.56 -2.36
CA SER A 98 -28.29 7.26 -2.90
C SER A 98 -27.90 8.58 -3.59
N VAL A 99 -27.00 9.35 -2.98
CA VAL A 99 -26.44 10.59 -3.56
C VAL A 99 -25.71 10.26 -4.87
N LEU A 100 -24.84 9.26 -4.89
CA LEU A 100 -24.12 8.85 -6.10
C LEU A 100 -25.09 8.39 -7.20
N LYS A 101 -26.08 7.57 -6.85
CA LYS A 101 -27.09 7.05 -7.79
C LYS A 101 -27.94 8.18 -8.38
N ALA A 102 -28.38 9.16 -7.57
CA ALA A 102 -29.14 10.33 -8.02
C ALA A 102 -28.32 11.19 -8.99
N ASN A 103 -26.99 11.14 -8.89
CA ASN A 103 -26.08 11.85 -9.77
C ASN A 103 -25.54 10.98 -10.94
N GLY A 104 -26.23 9.90 -11.26
CA GLY A 104 -26.05 9.10 -12.46
C GLY A 104 -25.02 7.98 -12.36
N VAL A 105 -24.60 7.58 -11.16
CA VAL A 105 -23.69 6.45 -10.97
C VAL A 105 -24.48 5.13 -10.99
N HIS A 106 -24.07 4.21 -11.86
CA HIS A 106 -24.66 2.89 -12.03
C HIS A 106 -23.56 1.82 -11.99
N LYS A 107 -23.95 0.56 -12.02
CA LYS A 107 -23.05 -0.59 -12.12
C LYS A 107 -22.05 -0.42 -13.27
N GLY A 108 -20.76 -0.61 -12.97
CA GLY A 108 -19.67 -0.51 -13.93
C GLY A 108 -19.17 0.91 -14.19
N ASP A 109 -19.87 1.94 -13.72
CA ASP A 109 -19.39 3.32 -13.77
C ASP A 109 -18.21 3.53 -12.82
N ARG A 110 -17.32 4.47 -13.17
CA ARG A 110 -16.17 4.81 -12.32
C ARG A 110 -16.49 6.04 -11.48
N VAL A 111 -16.09 5.97 -10.22
CA VAL A 111 -16.12 7.08 -9.27
C VAL A 111 -14.71 7.31 -8.77
N LEU A 112 -14.17 8.51 -8.98
CA LEU A 112 -12.88 8.88 -8.43
C LEU A 112 -13.06 9.47 -7.04
N ILE A 113 -12.27 9.01 -6.07
CA ILE A 113 -12.32 9.46 -4.67
C ILE A 113 -10.99 10.16 -4.36
N TYR A 114 -11.04 11.47 -4.20
CA TYR A 114 -9.89 12.33 -3.85
C TYR A 114 -10.15 12.98 -2.50
N MET A 115 -9.91 12.21 -1.43
CA MET A 115 -10.37 12.52 -0.08
C MET A 115 -9.22 12.40 0.94
N PRO A 116 -9.27 13.18 2.02
CA PRO A 116 -8.45 12.92 3.21
C PRO A 116 -8.99 11.69 3.96
N MET A 117 -8.26 11.26 5.02
CA MET A 117 -8.62 10.12 5.86
C MET A 117 -9.79 10.45 6.80
N ILE A 118 -10.96 10.70 6.23
CA ILE A 118 -12.21 10.96 6.95
C ILE A 118 -13.27 9.90 6.64
N ALA A 119 -14.26 9.73 7.50
CA ALA A 119 -15.27 8.69 7.37
C ALA A 119 -15.96 8.65 6.00
N GLN A 120 -16.20 9.83 5.40
CA GLN A 120 -16.81 9.94 4.07
C GLN A 120 -16.01 9.27 2.96
N ALA A 121 -14.69 9.14 3.10
CA ALA A 121 -13.88 8.36 2.15
C ALA A 121 -14.26 6.87 2.19
N ALA A 122 -14.39 6.29 3.38
CA ALA A 122 -14.85 4.91 3.54
C ALA A 122 -16.30 4.73 3.08
N PHE A 123 -17.18 5.71 3.38
CA PHE A 123 -18.57 5.67 2.91
C PHE A 123 -18.64 5.66 1.38
N ALA A 124 -17.83 6.48 0.70
CA ALA A 124 -17.80 6.53 -0.75
C ALA A 124 -17.28 5.22 -1.38
N MET A 125 -16.23 4.61 -0.80
CA MET A 125 -15.71 3.32 -1.25
C MET A 125 -16.78 2.21 -1.12
N LEU A 126 -17.42 2.11 0.03
CA LEU A 126 -18.46 1.12 0.31
C LEU A 126 -19.74 1.37 -0.51
N ALA A 127 -20.10 2.65 -0.72
CA ALA A 127 -21.24 3.03 -1.57
C ALA A 127 -21.02 2.64 -3.05
N CYS A 128 -19.82 2.84 -3.58
CA CYS A 128 -19.46 2.36 -4.92
C CYS A 128 -19.59 0.84 -5.01
N ALA A 129 -19.05 0.11 -4.04
CA ALA A 129 -19.18 -1.34 -3.98
C ALA A 129 -20.66 -1.79 -3.90
N ARG A 130 -21.49 -1.07 -3.11
CA ARG A 130 -22.93 -1.34 -3.01
C ARG A 130 -23.66 -1.22 -4.34
N LEU A 131 -23.30 -0.18 -5.12
CA LEU A 131 -23.88 0.08 -6.45
C LEU A 131 -23.29 -0.78 -7.57
N GLY A 132 -22.27 -1.61 -7.30
CA GLY A 132 -21.50 -2.29 -8.34
C GLY A 132 -20.69 -1.31 -9.21
N ALA A 133 -20.49 -0.09 -8.76
CA ALA A 133 -19.61 0.89 -9.39
C ALA A 133 -18.15 0.62 -9.02
N ILE A 134 -17.24 1.09 -9.87
CA ILE A 134 -15.80 0.88 -9.76
C ILE A 134 -15.17 2.15 -9.17
N HIS A 135 -14.65 2.09 -7.94
CA HIS A 135 -13.98 3.26 -7.38
C HIS A 135 -12.51 3.32 -7.76
N SER A 136 -11.99 4.53 -7.83
CA SER A 136 -10.56 4.81 -7.96
C SER A 136 -10.17 5.83 -6.91
N VAL A 137 -9.50 5.38 -5.84
CA VAL A 137 -9.06 6.27 -4.78
C VAL A 137 -7.71 6.86 -5.14
N VAL A 138 -7.61 8.18 -5.05
CA VAL A 138 -6.37 8.92 -5.26
C VAL A 138 -5.92 9.51 -3.94
N PHE A 139 -4.66 9.30 -3.60
CA PHE A 139 -4.06 9.83 -2.39
C PHE A 139 -4.25 11.36 -2.30
N GLY A 140 -4.75 11.82 -1.16
CA GLY A 140 -4.99 13.23 -0.89
C GLY A 140 -3.71 14.07 -0.96
N GLY A 141 -3.74 15.09 -1.81
CA GLY A 141 -2.61 15.98 -2.02
C GLY A 141 -1.68 15.58 -3.19
N PHE A 142 -2.08 14.66 -4.08
CA PHE A 142 -1.42 14.55 -5.38
C PHE A 142 -1.57 15.85 -6.17
N ALA A 143 -0.55 16.17 -6.96
CA ALA A 143 -0.56 17.33 -7.85
C ALA A 143 -1.58 17.17 -8.99
N SER A 144 -2.05 18.30 -9.50
CA SER A 144 -3.10 18.39 -10.52
C SER A 144 -2.81 17.56 -11.78
N HIS A 145 -1.59 17.56 -12.30
CA HIS A 145 -1.20 16.73 -13.45
C HIS A 145 -1.35 15.22 -13.18
N SER A 146 -0.97 14.78 -12.00
CA SER A 146 -1.09 13.37 -11.61
C SER A 146 -2.56 12.95 -11.47
N LEU A 147 -3.40 13.85 -11.00
CA LEU A 147 -4.83 13.65 -10.88
C LEU A 147 -5.52 13.69 -12.26
N ALA A 148 -5.13 14.63 -13.15
CA ALA A 148 -5.63 14.73 -14.53
C ALA A 148 -5.41 13.44 -15.32
N THR A 149 -4.23 12.84 -15.22
CA THR A 149 -3.93 11.57 -15.90
C THR A 149 -4.85 10.43 -15.44
N ARG A 150 -5.23 10.41 -14.16
CA ARG A 150 -6.15 9.39 -13.61
C ARG A 150 -7.60 9.67 -14.02
N ILE A 151 -7.98 10.94 -14.13
CA ILE A 151 -9.29 11.34 -14.67
C ILE A 151 -9.41 10.88 -16.10
N ASP A 152 -8.38 11.09 -16.92
CA ASP A 152 -8.38 10.67 -18.33
C ASP A 152 -8.42 9.16 -18.52
N ASP A 153 -7.76 8.40 -17.66
CA ASP A 153 -7.68 6.93 -17.79
C ASP A 153 -8.90 6.21 -17.20
N ALA A 154 -9.41 6.68 -16.05
CA ALA A 154 -10.57 6.09 -15.39
C ALA A 154 -11.91 6.61 -15.96
N GLU A 155 -11.96 7.81 -16.53
CA GLU A 155 -13.17 8.48 -17.01
C GLU A 155 -14.32 8.45 -15.97
N PRO A 156 -14.14 9.04 -14.77
CA PRO A 156 -15.12 8.94 -13.69
C PRO A 156 -16.38 9.78 -14.00
N ILE A 157 -17.57 9.19 -13.76
CA ILE A 157 -18.84 9.91 -13.88
C ILE A 157 -18.95 10.99 -12.79
N VAL A 158 -18.55 10.63 -11.55
CA VAL A 158 -18.56 11.51 -10.38
C VAL A 158 -17.17 11.49 -9.73
N ILE A 159 -16.74 12.64 -9.24
CA ILE A 159 -15.58 12.74 -8.33
C ILE A 159 -16.10 13.10 -6.95
N VAL A 160 -15.68 12.35 -5.93
CA VAL A 160 -15.95 12.66 -4.52
C VAL A 160 -14.69 13.26 -3.92
N THR A 161 -14.79 14.45 -3.33
CA THR A 161 -13.65 15.16 -2.75
C THR A 161 -14.03 15.89 -1.47
N ALA A 162 -13.03 16.38 -0.73
CA ALA A 162 -13.22 17.43 0.27
C ALA A 162 -12.68 18.77 -0.27
N GLU A 163 -13.10 19.88 0.32
CA GLU A 163 -12.54 21.19 -0.04
C GLU A 163 -11.06 21.26 0.33
N ALA A 164 -10.68 20.61 1.46
CA ALA A 164 -9.30 20.53 1.93
C ALA A 164 -9.06 19.28 2.80
N GLY A 165 -7.80 18.88 2.90
CA GLY A 165 -7.27 17.97 3.91
C GLY A 165 -6.34 18.68 4.87
N MET A 166 -5.94 17.99 5.94
CA MET A 166 -4.94 18.45 6.89
C MET A 166 -3.73 17.52 6.86
N ARG A 167 -2.53 18.08 7.01
CA ARG A 167 -1.32 17.30 7.14
C ARG A 167 -0.28 18.01 8.01
N ALA A 168 0.12 17.38 9.11
CA ALA A 168 1.09 17.92 10.06
C ALA A 168 0.79 19.36 10.49
N GLY A 169 -0.51 19.66 10.72
CA GLY A 169 -1.00 20.97 11.13
C GLY A 169 -1.14 22.00 10.00
N LYS A 170 -0.93 21.59 8.74
CA LYS A 170 -1.11 22.46 7.57
C LYS A 170 -2.35 22.07 6.79
N THR A 171 -3.14 23.06 6.39
CA THR A 171 -4.25 22.87 5.46
C THR A 171 -3.73 22.66 4.04
N VAL A 172 -4.20 21.61 3.38
CA VAL A 172 -3.92 21.32 1.97
C VAL A 172 -5.22 21.51 1.20
N PRO A 173 -5.36 22.57 0.39
CA PRO A 173 -6.58 22.84 -0.36
C PRO A 173 -6.70 21.83 -1.53
N TYR A 174 -7.69 20.93 -1.47
CA TYR A 174 -7.90 19.92 -2.51
C TYR A 174 -8.69 20.46 -3.68
N LYS A 175 -9.68 21.32 -3.41
CA LYS A 175 -10.58 21.83 -4.46
C LYS A 175 -9.84 22.56 -5.58
N PRO A 176 -8.90 23.50 -5.32
CA PRO A 176 -8.13 24.15 -6.38
C PRO A 176 -7.27 23.17 -7.20
N LEU A 177 -6.65 22.17 -6.52
CA LEU A 177 -5.86 21.13 -7.22
C LEU A 177 -6.75 20.27 -8.13
N LEU A 178 -7.96 19.94 -7.68
CA LEU A 178 -8.93 19.19 -8.47
C LEU A 178 -9.46 20.01 -9.65
N ASP A 179 -9.76 21.29 -9.46
CA ASP A 179 -10.23 22.15 -10.54
C ASP A 179 -9.19 22.26 -11.65
N GLU A 180 -7.94 22.52 -11.29
CA GLU A 180 -6.83 22.53 -12.24
C GLU A 180 -6.66 21.16 -12.93
N ALA A 181 -6.80 20.06 -12.19
CA ALA A 181 -6.72 18.73 -12.77
C ALA A 181 -7.84 18.46 -13.78
N ILE A 182 -9.08 18.87 -13.47
CA ILE A 182 -10.22 18.76 -14.40
C ILE A 182 -10.01 19.65 -15.64
N GLU A 183 -9.41 20.82 -15.48
CA GLU A 183 -9.08 21.70 -16.59
C GLU A 183 -8.04 21.06 -17.53
N LEU A 184 -6.99 20.48 -16.96
CA LEU A 184 -5.91 19.79 -17.68
C LEU A 184 -6.37 18.49 -18.36
N ALA A 185 -7.29 17.76 -17.73
CA ALA A 185 -7.78 16.49 -18.25
C ALA A 185 -8.57 16.67 -19.55
N LYS A 186 -8.48 15.70 -20.46
CA LYS A 186 -9.29 15.64 -21.68
C LYS A 186 -10.74 15.25 -21.36
N TYR A 187 -10.88 14.24 -20.49
CA TYR A 187 -12.19 13.82 -20.00
C TYR A 187 -12.70 14.79 -18.91
N LYS A 188 -14.00 15.08 -18.94
CA LYS A 188 -14.63 15.97 -17.96
C LYS A 188 -15.67 15.19 -17.15
N PRO A 189 -15.52 15.07 -15.83
CA PRO A 189 -16.53 14.45 -14.98
C PRO A 189 -17.81 15.26 -14.99
N LYS A 190 -18.96 14.58 -14.88
CA LYS A 190 -20.26 15.25 -14.90
C LYS A 190 -20.52 16.04 -13.62
N LYS A 191 -20.11 15.48 -12.47
CA LYS A 191 -20.35 16.04 -11.14
C LYS A 191 -19.14 15.89 -10.24
N VAL A 192 -19.00 16.82 -9.32
CA VAL A 192 -18.02 16.81 -8.23
C VAL A 192 -18.79 16.95 -6.92
N LEU A 193 -18.80 15.93 -6.07
CA LEU A 193 -19.41 15.92 -4.75
C LEU A 193 -18.38 16.37 -3.72
N ILE A 194 -18.63 17.48 -3.04
CA ILE A 194 -17.67 18.15 -2.15
C ILE A 194 -18.12 18.03 -0.70
N VAL A 195 -17.30 17.40 0.13
CA VAL A 195 -17.44 17.42 1.59
C VAL A 195 -16.77 18.69 2.10
N ASN A 196 -17.57 19.67 2.51
CA ASN A 196 -17.08 20.92 3.07
C ASN A 196 -16.79 20.72 4.57
N ARG A 197 -15.53 20.80 4.95
CA ARG A 197 -15.05 20.68 6.34
C ARG A 197 -14.90 22.04 7.04
N GLY A 198 -15.01 23.13 6.29
CA GLY A 198 -14.79 24.49 6.79
C GLY A 198 -13.34 24.87 7.05
N LEU A 199 -12.37 24.12 6.44
CA LEU A 199 -10.94 24.33 6.66
C LEU A 199 -10.36 25.47 5.81
N THR A 200 -10.96 25.70 4.63
CA THR A 200 -10.55 26.77 3.73
C THR A 200 -11.71 27.22 2.83
N PRO A 201 -11.82 28.50 2.51
CA PRO A 201 -12.79 28.95 1.52
C PRO A 201 -12.45 28.37 0.14
N PHE A 202 -13.45 28.07 -0.67
CA PHE A 202 -13.30 27.63 -2.06
C PHE A 202 -14.42 28.21 -2.94
N THR A 203 -14.18 28.19 -4.24
CA THR A 203 -15.18 28.60 -5.22
C THR A 203 -15.86 27.37 -5.81
N SER A 204 -17.19 27.32 -5.74
CA SER A 204 -18.01 26.29 -6.37
C SER A 204 -18.21 26.62 -7.85
N VAL A 205 -18.11 25.59 -8.71
CA VAL A 205 -18.42 25.71 -10.13
C VAL A 205 -19.88 25.31 -10.35
N PRO A 206 -20.73 26.24 -10.83
CA PRO A 206 -22.15 25.97 -11.05
C PRO A 206 -22.38 24.74 -11.94
N ASP A 207 -23.48 24.05 -11.71
CA ASP A 207 -23.93 22.85 -12.43
C ASP A 207 -23.02 21.61 -12.35
N ARG A 208 -21.77 21.76 -11.91
CA ARG A 208 -20.83 20.67 -11.71
C ARG A 208 -20.69 20.28 -10.24
N ASP A 209 -20.49 21.25 -9.38
CA ASP A 209 -20.15 21.05 -7.98
C ASP A 209 -21.40 20.92 -7.11
N LEU A 210 -21.41 19.86 -6.29
CA LEU A 210 -22.50 19.54 -5.36
C LEU A 210 -21.96 19.62 -3.94
N ASP A 211 -22.67 20.30 -3.07
CA ASP A 211 -22.37 20.28 -1.64
C ASP A 211 -22.91 19.00 -0.99
N TYR A 212 -22.01 18.20 -0.41
CA TYR A 212 -22.39 16.92 0.20
C TYR A 212 -23.42 17.08 1.32
N ALA A 213 -23.33 18.13 2.13
CA ALA A 213 -24.28 18.33 3.22
C ALA A 213 -25.70 18.60 2.70
N THR A 214 -25.82 19.34 1.62
CA THR A 214 -27.10 19.61 0.95
C THR A 214 -27.68 18.32 0.35
N GLU A 215 -26.89 17.59 -0.42
CA GLU A 215 -27.30 16.31 -1.01
C GLU A 215 -27.67 15.28 0.08
N TYR A 216 -26.88 15.21 1.13
CA TYR A 216 -27.11 14.32 2.27
C TYR A 216 -28.49 14.54 2.92
N GLN A 217 -28.93 15.79 3.11
CA GLN A 217 -30.25 16.09 3.69
C GLN A 217 -31.41 15.59 2.83
N GLN A 218 -31.25 15.52 1.52
CA GLN A 218 -32.28 15.02 0.61
C GLN A 218 -32.41 13.48 0.67
N HIS A 219 -31.39 12.80 1.20
CA HIS A 219 -31.27 11.34 1.21
C HIS A 219 -31.23 10.71 2.62
N LEU A 220 -31.71 11.42 3.65
CA LEU A 220 -31.66 10.97 5.07
C LEU A 220 -32.24 9.59 5.35
N HIS A 221 -33.29 9.21 4.63
CA HIS A 221 -34.02 7.94 4.82
C HIS A 221 -33.90 7.01 3.62
N SER A 222 -32.92 7.23 2.77
CA SER A 222 -32.75 6.43 1.57
C SER A 222 -32.17 5.06 1.88
N GLU A 223 -32.77 4.03 1.28
CA GLU A 223 -32.21 2.69 1.21
C GLU A 223 -31.94 2.35 -0.24
N VAL A 224 -30.72 1.94 -0.53
CA VAL A 224 -30.29 1.53 -1.85
C VAL A 224 -30.03 0.02 -1.81
N PRO A 225 -30.80 -0.81 -2.55
CA PRO A 225 -30.54 -2.23 -2.62
C PRO A 225 -29.11 -2.51 -3.11
N VAL A 226 -28.54 -3.60 -2.60
CA VAL A 226 -27.23 -4.09 -3.03
C VAL A 226 -27.31 -4.55 -4.49
N GLU A 227 -26.40 -4.08 -5.31
CA GLU A 227 -26.22 -4.60 -6.67
C GLU A 227 -25.36 -5.87 -6.62
N TRP A 228 -25.97 -7.01 -6.87
CA TRP A 228 -25.27 -8.28 -6.93
C TRP A 228 -24.49 -8.39 -8.24
N VAL A 229 -23.17 -8.55 -8.11
CA VAL A 229 -22.27 -8.60 -9.25
C VAL A 229 -21.58 -9.94 -9.37
N ASP A 230 -21.17 -10.31 -10.58
CA ASP A 230 -20.32 -11.48 -10.79
C ASP A 230 -19.01 -11.34 -10.01
N SER A 231 -18.49 -12.44 -9.51
CA SER A 231 -17.22 -12.48 -8.79
C SER A 231 -16.10 -11.78 -9.54
N THR A 232 -16.07 -11.88 -10.86
CA THR A 232 -15.06 -11.29 -11.73
C THR A 232 -15.30 -9.81 -12.06
N HIS A 233 -16.42 -9.23 -11.60
CA HIS A 233 -16.73 -7.83 -11.81
C HIS A 233 -15.69 -6.93 -11.13
N PRO A 234 -15.14 -5.91 -11.82
CA PRO A 234 -14.17 -5.00 -11.23
C PRO A 234 -14.74 -4.24 -10.02
N SER A 235 -14.04 -4.25 -8.90
CA SER A 235 -14.40 -3.50 -7.69
C SER A 235 -13.73 -2.13 -7.64
N TYR A 236 -12.46 -2.07 -8.01
CA TYR A 236 -11.70 -0.83 -8.01
C TYR A 236 -10.52 -0.82 -8.98
N ILE A 237 -10.03 0.40 -9.24
CA ILE A 237 -8.79 0.67 -9.98
C ILE A 237 -7.86 1.45 -9.06
N LEU A 238 -6.69 0.92 -8.77
CA LEU A 238 -5.67 1.60 -7.99
C LEU A 238 -4.43 1.86 -8.83
N TYR A 239 -4.04 3.13 -8.97
CA TYR A 239 -2.95 3.53 -9.83
C TYR A 239 -1.59 3.42 -9.15
N THR A 240 -0.65 2.77 -9.82
CA THR A 240 0.77 2.70 -9.44
C THR A 240 1.65 3.48 -10.42
N SER A 241 2.82 3.91 -9.96
CA SER A 241 3.83 4.52 -10.84
C SER A 241 4.31 3.51 -11.87
N GLY A 242 4.30 3.89 -13.14
CA GLY A 242 4.88 3.08 -14.21
C GLY A 242 6.31 3.50 -14.52
N THR A 243 7.18 2.57 -14.87
CA THR A 243 8.54 2.84 -15.36
C THR A 243 8.56 3.69 -16.63
N THR A 244 7.46 3.67 -17.41
CA THR A 244 7.29 4.39 -18.68
C THR A 244 6.61 5.77 -18.54
N GLY A 245 6.45 6.29 -17.32
CA GLY A 245 5.82 7.60 -17.08
C GLY A 245 4.29 7.58 -16.99
N LYS A 246 3.58 6.69 -17.70
CA LYS A 246 2.12 6.56 -17.54
C LYS A 246 1.80 5.67 -16.32
N PRO A 247 0.94 6.11 -15.39
CA PRO A 247 0.49 5.26 -14.30
C PRO A 247 -0.24 4.02 -14.83
N LYS A 248 -0.18 2.92 -14.06
CA LYS A 248 -0.87 1.67 -14.36
C LYS A 248 -2.07 1.56 -13.44
N GLY A 249 -3.27 1.51 -13.98
CA GLY A 249 -4.49 1.22 -13.23
C GLY A 249 -4.58 -0.28 -12.93
N ILE A 250 -4.36 -0.65 -11.69
CA ILE A 250 -4.46 -2.04 -11.24
C ILE A 250 -5.93 -2.36 -11.02
N GLN A 251 -6.50 -3.20 -11.88
CA GLN A 251 -7.89 -3.63 -11.78
C GLN A 251 -8.03 -4.82 -10.84
N ARG A 252 -8.98 -4.74 -9.92
CA ARG A 252 -9.26 -5.78 -8.91
C ARG A 252 -10.68 -6.31 -9.07
N ASP A 253 -10.87 -7.63 -8.94
CA ASP A 253 -12.19 -8.26 -8.93
C ASP A 253 -12.92 -8.08 -7.58
N THR A 254 -14.18 -8.46 -7.56
CA THR A 254 -15.04 -8.36 -6.36
C THR A 254 -14.95 -9.61 -5.50
N GLY A 255 -15.24 -10.78 -6.04
CA GLY A 255 -15.37 -12.01 -5.26
C GLY A 255 -14.03 -12.59 -4.85
N GLY A 256 -13.07 -12.67 -5.76
CA GLY A 256 -11.72 -13.13 -5.46
C GLY A 256 -11.06 -12.28 -4.37
N TYR A 257 -11.22 -10.96 -4.45
CA TYR A 257 -10.69 -10.05 -3.44
C TYR A 257 -11.36 -10.22 -2.07
N ALA A 258 -12.69 -10.34 -2.03
CA ALA A 258 -13.41 -10.58 -0.78
C ALA A 258 -12.96 -11.87 -0.07
N VAL A 259 -12.83 -12.98 -0.83
CA VAL A 259 -12.36 -14.27 -0.30
C VAL A 259 -10.92 -14.19 0.20
N ALA A 260 -10.03 -13.58 -0.57
CA ALA A 260 -8.62 -13.43 -0.21
C ALA A 260 -8.46 -12.60 1.07
N LEU A 261 -9.19 -11.49 1.20
CA LEU A 261 -9.15 -10.67 2.41
C LEU A 261 -9.69 -11.43 3.63
N ALA A 262 -10.83 -12.11 3.50
CA ALA A 262 -11.39 -12.92 4.60
C ALA A 262 -10.39 -14.01 5.05
N ALA A 263 -9.77 -14.72 4.10
CA ALA A 263 -8.75 -15.72 4.40
C ALA A 263 -7.49 -15.10 5.04
N SER A 264 -7.02 -13.95 4.54
CA SER A 264 -5.85 -13.26 5.11
C SER A 264 -6.12 -12.77 6.54
N MET A 265 -7.30 -12.22 6.81
CA MET A 265 -7.71 -11.81 8.17
C MET A 265 -7.70 -12.99 9.14
N LYS A 266 -8.14 -14.16 8.70
CA LYS A 266 -8.18 -15.39 9.51
C LYS A 266 -6.79 -15.96 9.74
N TYR A 267 -5.99 -16.16 8.69
CA TYR A 267 -4.77 -16.96 8.76
C TYR A 267 -3.49 -16.15 8.95
N ILE A 268 -3.47 -14.89 8.54
CA ILE A 268 -2.30 -14.02 8.66
C ILE A 268 -2.47 -13.05 9.83
N PHE A 269 -3.51 -12.19 9.77
CA PHE A 269 -3.74 -11.15 10.76
C PHE A 269 -4.34 -11.68 12.07
N CYS A 270 -4.94 -12.86 12.05
CA CYS A 270 -5.57 -13.50 13.22
C CYS A 270 -6.60 -12.61 13.91
N GLY A 271 -7.31 -11.79 13.13
CA GLY A 271 -8.38 -10.95 13.63
C GLY A 271 -9.65 -11.75 13.90
N ASN A 272 -10.38 -11.41 14.95
CA ASN A 272 -11.66 -12.04 15.27
C ASN A 272 -12.79 -11.01 15.20
N PRO A 273 -14.03 -11.44 14.84
CA PRO A 273 -15.19 -10.58 14.90
C PRO A 273 -15.34 -9.93 16.29
N GLY A 274 -15.61 -8.62 16.34
CA GLY A 274 -15.74 -7.86 17.58
C GLY A 274 -14.44 -7.24 18.09
N GLU A 275 -13.30 -7.61 17.54
CA GLU A 275 -12.00 -6.99 17.85
C GLU A 275 -11.77 -5.70 17.04
N THR A 276 -10.77 -4.94 17.40
CA THR A 276 -10.40 -3.69 16.72
C THR A 276 -9.06 -3.82 16.01
N MET A 277 -9.02 -3.43 14.74
CA MET A 277 -7.80 -3.29 13.94
C MET A 277 -7.46 -1.82 13.72
N PHE A 278 -6.20 -1.47 13.92
CA PHE A 278 -5.68 -0.15 13.57
C PHE A 278 -4.64 -0.26 12.46
N THR A 279 -5.00 0.15 11.27
CA THR A 279 -4.08 0.25 10.13
C THR A 279 -3.72 1.71 9.91
N ALA A 280 -2.52 2.10 10.31
CA ALA A 280 -2.01 3.45 10.13
C ALA A 280 -1.48 3.62 8.69
N SER A 281 -2.40 3.64 7.73
CA SER A 281 -2.15 3.81 6.30
C SER A 281 -3.30 4.58 5.66
N ASP A 282 -3.05 5.16 4.48
CA ASP A 282 -4.05 5.94 3.74
C ASP A 282 -4.84 5.03 2.78
N VAL A 283 -6.14 5.34 2.60
CA VAL A 283 -7.01 4.62 1.65
C VAL A 283 -6.59 4.80 0.19
N GLY A 284 -5.75 5.77 -0.12
CA GLY A 284 -5.12 5.92 -1.44
C GLY A 284 -4.08 4.84 -1.77
N TRP A 285 -3.77 3.94 -0.83
CA TRP A 285 -2.84 2.82 -1.01
C TRP A 285 -3.54 1.47 -0.86
N ALA A 286 -2.93 0.41 -1.40
CA ALA A 286 -3.46 -0.95 -1.30
C ALA A 286 -3.67 -1.39 0.16
N VAL A 287 -2.77 -1.00 1.07
CA VAL A 287 -2.90 -1.30 2.51
C VAL A 287 -4.17 -0.70 3.09
N GLY A 288 -4.48 0.56 2.75
CA GLY A 288 -5.70 1.23 3.21
C GLY A 288 -6.97 0.58 2.66
N HIS A 289 -6.99 0.21 1.37
CA HIS A 289 -8.10 -0.54 0.79
C HIS A 289 -8.33 -1.86 1.53
N SER A 290 -7.28 -2.67 1.60
CA SER A 290 -7.36 -4.04 2.09
C SER A 290 -7.57 -4.13 3.59
N TYR A 291 -6.90 -3.28 4.39
CA TYR A 291 -6.79 -3.48 5.84
C TYR A 291 -7.22 -2.28 6.70
N THR A 292 -7.63 -1.16 6.07
CA THR A 292 -8.40 -0.12 6.80
C THR A 292 -9.88 -0.26 6.50
N VAL A 293 -10.28 -0.58 5.26
CA VAL A 293 -11.70 -0.63 4.88
C VAL A 293 -12.21 -2.07 4.78
N TYR A 294 -11.79 -2.83 3.78
CA TYR A 294 -12.49 -4.06 3.41
C TYR A 294 -12.20 -5.25 4.34
N GLY A 295 -10.95 -5.59 4.59
CA GLY A 295 -10.58 -6.78 5.35
C GLY A 295 -11.16 -6.83 6.77
N PRO A 296 -10.92 -5.81 7.61
CA PRO A 296 -11.49 -5.78 8.95
C PRO A 296 -13.02 -5.83 8.97
N LEU A 297 -13.68 -5.06 8.11
CA LEU A 297 -15.14 -5.02 8.04
C LEU A 297 -15.72 -6.35 7.55
N ILE A 298 -15.16 -6.96 6.50
CA ILE A 298 -15.56 -8.31 6.05
C ILE A 298 -15.45 -9.32 7.20
N ASN A 299 -14.43 -9.17 8.05
CA ASN A 299 -14.21 -10.07 9.18
C ASN A 299 -15.05 -9.72 10.43
N GLY A 300 -15.93 -8.72 10.36
CA GLY A 300 -16.78 -8.30 11.49
C GLY A 300 -16.01 -7.61 12.62
N MET A 301 -14.88 -7.01 12.33
CA MET A 301 -14.06 -6.23 13.26
C MET A 301 -14.44 -4.75 13.22
N SER A 302 -13.95 -4.00 14.22
CA SER A 302 -13.89 -2.54 14.17
C SER A 302 -12.60 -2.11 13.48
N SER A 303 -12.65 -1.05 12.68
CA SER A 303 -11.47 -0.48 12.01
C SER A 303 -11.29 0.98 12.39
N ILE A 304 -10.04 1.40 12.63
CA ILE A 304 -9.70 2.81 12.89
C ILE A 304 -9.24 3.46 11.59
N LEU A 305 -9.95 4.51 11.18
CA LEU A 305 -9.58 5.42 10.10
C LEU A 305 -8.94 6.65 10.73
N TYR A 306 -7.67 6.89 10.48
CA TYR A 306 -6.85 7.87 11.19
C TYR A 306 -6.34 8.97 10.26
N GLU A 307 -6.75 10.23 10.53
CA GLU A 307 -6.19 11.44 9.92
C GLU A 307 -5.20 12.07 10.89
N GLY A 308 -3.92 11.96 10.60
CA GLY A 308 -2.86 12.50 11.45
C GLY A 308 -1.49 11.88 11.17
N THR A 309 -0.52 12.29 11.97
CA THR A 309 0.84 11.74 11.95
C THR A 309 1.14 10.99 13.25
N PRO A 310 2.14 10.11 13.30
CA PRO A 310 2.49 9.40 14.54
C PRO A 310 3.07 10.31 15.64
N LEU A 311 3.34 11.59 15.33
CA LEU A 311 3.97 12.54 16.25
C LEU A 311 3.02 13.61 16.78
N ARG A 312 1.76 13.67 16.35
CA ARG A 312 0.83 14.71 16.75
C ARG A 312 -0.46 14.14 17.34
N PRO A 313 -0.95 14.68 18.46
CA PRO A 313 -0.40 15.81 19.26
C PRO A 313 0.92 15.52 19.96
N ASP A 314 1.22 14.26 20.24
CA ASP A 314 2.48 13.77 20.79
C ASP A 314 2.83 12.37 20.24
N PRO A 315 4.07 11.86 20.40
CA PRO A 315 4.49 10.54 19.90
C PRO A 315 3.78 9.34 20.54
N GLY A 316 2.96 9.55 21.55
CA GLY A 316 2.14 8.54 22.20
C GLY A 316 0.78 8.31 21.57
N ILE A 317 0.40 9.11 20.57
CA ILE A 317 -0.97 9.11 20.02
C ILE A 317 -1.43 7.71 19.55
N TRP A 318 -0.60 6.97 18.84
CA TRP A 318 -0.98 5.64 18.37
C TRP A 318 -1.18 4.65 19.53
N TRP A 319 -0.35 4.74 20.55
CA TRP A 319 -0.44 3.90 21.75
C TRP A 319 -1.68 4.26 22.59
N ARG A 320 -2.05 5.56 22.64
CA ARG A 320 -3.33 6.00 23.21
C ARG A 320 -4.52 5.36 22.49
N LEU A 321 -4.50 5.32 21.15
CA LEU A 321 -5.57 4.70 20.38
C LEU A 321 -5.63 3.18 20.61
N VAL A 322 -4.48 2.52 20.77
CA VAL A 322 -4.42 1.09 21.12
C VAL A 322 -5.11 0.84 22.46
N GLU A 323 -4.80 1.63 23.49
CA GLU A 323 -5.43 1.52 24.80
C GLU A 323 -6.93 1.85 24.76
N GLN A 324 -7.30 2.98 24.17
CA GLN A 324 -8.65 3.52 24.14
C GLN A 324 -9.63 2.61 23.39
N TYR A 325 -9.24 2.10 22.24
CA TYR A 325 -10.09 1.27 21.39
C TYR A 325 -9.79 -0.22 21.49
N LYS A 326 -8.96 -0.62 22.45
CA LYS A 326 -8.58 -2.02 22.69
C LYS A 326 -8.12 -2.72 21.41
N VAL A 327 -7.24 -2.04 20.67
CA VAL A 327 -6.69 -2.57 19.40
C VAL A 327 -5.99 -3.90 19.65
N THR A 328 -6.35 -4.91 18.88
CA THR A 328 -5.76 -6.25 18.96
C THR A 328 -4.74 -6.51 17.85
N VAL A 329 -4.92 -5.88 16.70
CA VAL A 329 -4.03 -5.97 15.53
C VAL A 329 -3.70 -4.57 15.06
N MET A 330 -2.42 -4.26 14.95
CA MET A 330 -1.94 -3.00 14.40
C MET A 330 -1.13 -3.25 13.13
N PHE A 331 -1.27 -2.38 12.13
CA PHE A 331 -0.52 -2.45 10.88
C PHE A 331 0.00 -1.08 10.48
N THR A 332 1.31 -0.98 10.18
CA THR A 332 1.92 0.27 9.72
C THR A 332 3.16 0.00 8.84
N ALA A 333 3.90 1.06 8.51
CA ALA A 333 5.14 0.97 7.75
C ALA A 333 6.38 1.09 8.64
N PRO A 334 7.52 0.46 8.30
CA PRO A 334 8.78 0.62 9.00
C PRO A 334 9.24 2.06 9.18
N THR A 335 9.03 2.93 8.20
CA THR A 335 9.36 4.37 8.30
C THR A 335 8.68 5.04 9.50
N ALA A 336 7.41 4.73 9.77
CA ALA A 336 6.69 5.29 10.91
C ALA A 336 7.30 4.84 12.24
N ILE A 337 7.71 3.56 12.32
CA ILE A 337 8.41 3.03 13.51
C ILE A 337 9.78 3.68 13.68
N ARG A 338 10.55 3.91 12.59
CA ARG A 338 11.82 4.64 12.65
C ARG A 338 11.65 6.08 13.16
N VAL A 339 10.57 6.74 12.77
CA VAL A 339 10.23 8.08 13.27
C VAL A 339 9.92 8.05 14.76
N LEU A 340 9.13 7.07 15.22
CA LEU A 340 8.81 6.89 16.65
C LEU A 340 10.06 6.50 17.46
N LYS A 341 10.97 5.70 16.90
CA LYS A 341 12.23 5.31 17.54
C LYS A 341 13.13 6.50 17.91
N LYS A 342 13.02 7.61 17.19
CA LYS A 342 13.76 8.85 17.47
C LYS A 342 13.16 9.66 18.62
N GLN A 343 11.99 9.27 19.14
CA GLN A 343 11.30 9.97 20.20
C GLN A 343 11.62 9.38 21.58
N ASP A 344 11.14 10.03 22.65
CA ASP A 344 11.32 9.55 24.01
C ASP A 344 10.66 8.16 24.18
N PRO A 345 11.42 7.13 24.60
CA PRO A 345 10.90 5.79 24.82
C PRO A 345 9.76 5.71 25.84
N HIS A 346 9.63 6.72 26.71
CA HIS A 346 8.55 6.81 27.70
C HIS A 346 7.16 6.68 27.05
N TYR A 347 6.98 7.18 25.82
CA TYR A 347 5.69 7.07 25.12
C TYR A 347 5.22 5.64 24.87
N LEU A 348 6.13 4.67 24.75
CA LEU A 348 5.78 3.25 24.62
C LEU A 348 5.25 2.63 25.92
N SER A 349 5.73 3.11 27.07
CA SER A 349 5.34 2.58 28.39
C SER A 349 4.19 3.35 29.05
N LYS A 350 3.77 4.47 28.46
CA LYS A 350 2.75 5.36 29.02
C LYS A 350 1.34 4.77 28.97
N TYR A 351 1.06 3.90 28.01
CA TYR A 351 -0.28 3.39 27.72
C TYR A 351 -0.37 1.87 27.88
N ASP A 352 -1.57 1.37 28.21
CA ASP A 352 -1.85 -0.06 28.31
C ASP A 352 -1.95 -0.71 26.93
N LEU A 353 -0.93 -1.46 26.53
CA LEU A 353 -0.88 -2.21 25.28
C LEU A 353 -1.26 -3.70 25.45
N SER A 354 -1.91 -4.08 26.56
CA SER A 354 -2.25 -5.48 26.85
C SER A 354 -3.16 -6.09 25.79
N SER A 355 -4.08 -5.32 25.21
CA SER A 355 -4.98 -5.75 24.15
C SER A 355 -4.26 -6.09 22.83
N LEU A 356 -3.15 -5.40 22.53
CA LEU A 356 -2.40 -5.61 21.29
C LEU A 356 -1.77 -7.01 21.27
N ARG A 357 -2.07 -7.79 20.26
CA ARG A 357 -1.54 -9.15 20.06
C ARG A 357 -0.44 -9.19 19.01
N LEU A 358 -0.59 -8.43 17.93
CA LEU A 358 0.29 -8.46 16.75
C LEU A 358 0.49 -7.05 16.19
N LEU A 359 1.74 -6.75 15.82
CA LEU A 359 2.07 -5.58 15.00
C LEU A 359 2.61 -6.06 13.64
N PHE A 360 1.93 -5.65 12.57
CA PHE A 360 2.33 -5.91 11.19
C PHE A 360 3.08 -4.72 10.59
N LEU A 361 4.12 -5.01 9.82
CA LEU A 361 4.92 -4.00 9.12
C LEU A 361 5.09 -4.40 7.65
N ALA A 362 4.86 -3.48 6.72
CA ALA A 362 5.06 -3.70 5.29
C ALA A 362 5.33 -2.41 4.51
N GLY A 363 5.61 -2.58 3.21
CA GLY A 363 5.76 -1.46 2.26
C GLY A 363 7.20 -1.08 1.97
N GLU A 364 8.10 -1.40 2.88
CA GLU A 364 9.55 -1.22 2.74
C GLU A 364 10.28 -2.23 3.64
N PRO A 365 11.57 -2.48 3.40
CA PRO A 365 12.32 -3.40 4.24
C PRO A 365 12.40 -2.94 5.71
N LEU A 366 12.16 -3.89 6.61
CA LEU A 366 12.33 -3.70 8.05
C LEU A 366 13.76 -4.05 8.44
N ASP A 367 14.50 -3.07 8.93
CA ASP A 367 15.85 -3.28 9.45
C ASP A 367 15.82 -3.90 10.87
N GLU A 368 16.79 -4.75 11.17
CA GLU A 368 16.87 -5.45 12.45
C GLU A 368 16.90 -4.50 13.67
N PRO A 369 17.66 -3.39 13.69
CA PRO A 369 17.66 -2.48 14.83
C PRO A 369 16.30 -1.82 15.10
N THR A 370 15.49 -1.59 14.06
CA THR A 370 14.12 -1.06 14.20
C THR A 370 13.15 -2.12 14.67
N ALA A 371 13.26 -3.34 14.12
CA ALA A 371 12.46 -4.48 14.53
C ALA A 371 12.68 -4.85 16.00
N SER A 372 13.94 -4.94 16.44
CA SER A 372 14.29 -5.23 17.83
C SER A 372 13.79 -4.14 18.77
N TRP A 373 14.01 -2.88 18.43
CA TRP A 373 13.57 -1.75 19.26
C TRP A 373 12.06 -1.78 19.54
N ILE A 374 11.24 -1.96 18.50
CA ILE A 374 9.79 -1.97 18.68
C ILE A 374 9.33 -3.26 19.38
N HIS A 375 9.92 -4.41 19.06
CA HIS A 375 9.62 -5.68 19.73
C HIS A 375 9.86 -5.59 21.24
N ASP A 376 11.03 -5.08 21.65
CA ASP A 376 11.40 -4.94 23.04
C ASP A 376 10.55 -3.91 23.78
N GLY A 377 10.16 -2.85 23.06
CA GLY A 377 9.32 -1.78 23.61
C GLY A 377 7.90 -2.21 23.89
N ILE A 378 7.21 -2.83 22.93
CA ILE A 378 5.81 -3.26 23.09
C ILE A 378 5.65 -4.68 23.63
N LYS A 379 6.71 -5.49 23.59
CA LYS A 379 6.74 -6.92 24.01
C LYS A 379 5.68 -7.77 23.29
N LYS A 380 5.47 -7.51 22.03
CA LYS A 380 4.52 -8.22 21.16
C LYS A 380 5.22 -8.73 19.90
N PRO A 381 4.74 -9.83 19.31
CA PRO A 381 5.26 -10.30 18.03
C PRO A 381 5.15 -9.24 16.93
N ILE A 382 6.25 -9.05 16.21
CA ILE A 382 6.31 -8.22 14.99
C ILE A 382 6.24 -9.17 13.80
N VAL A 383 5.33 -8.90 12.88
CA VAL A 383 5.17 -9.68 11.64
C VAL A 383 5.51 -8.78 10.47
N ASP A 384 6.73 -8.92 9.96
CA ASP A 384 7.09 -8.35 8.66
C ASP A 384 6.32 -9.10 7.57
N ASN A 385 5.88 -8.40 6.55
CA ASN A 385 5.19 -9.01 5.44
C ASN A 385 5.46 -8.27 4.13
N TYR A 386 5.52 -9.02 3.04
CA TYR A 386 5.84 -8.51 1.72
C TYR A 386 4.70 -8.72 0.74
N TRP A 387 4.33 -7.66 0.04
CA TRP A 387 3.35 -7.65 -1.05
C TRP A 387 3.42 -6.35 -1.86
N GLN A 388 2.61 -6.29 -2.88
CA GLN A 388 2.56 -5.17 -3.82
C GLN A 388 1.11 -4.72 -4.02
N THR A 389 0.92 -3.52 -4.58
CA THR A 389 -0.41 -3.06 -5.00
C THR A 389 -1.07 -4.08 -5.94
N GLU A 390 -0.27 -4.68 -6.80
CA GLU A 390 -0.67 -5.69 -7.78
C GLU A 390 -1.27 -6.94 -7.13
N THR A 391 -0.76 -7.36 -5.98
CA THR A 391 -1.25 -8.57 -5.31
C THR A 391 -2.42 -8.31 -4.36
N GLY A 392 -2.51 -7.09 -3.80
CA GLY A 392 -3.64 -6.65 -2.96
C GLY A 392 -3.67 -7.21 -1.54
N TRP A 393 -2.84 -8.21 -1.24
CA TRP A 393 -2.69 -8.85 0.06
C TRP A 393 -1.32 -9.54 0.16
N PRO A 394 -0.83 -9.94 1.37
CA PRO A 394 0.52 -10.45 1.56
C PRO A 394 0.85 -11.68 0.70
N MET A 395 2.03 -11.64 0.06
CA MET A 395 2.63 -12.77 -0.64
C MET A 395 3.56 -13.59 0.27
N MET A 396 4.21 -12.92 1.19
CA MET A 396 5.09 -13.53 2.19
C MET A 396 4.73 -12.99 3.57
N ALA A 397 4.55 -13.87 4.52
CA ALA A 397 4.29 -13.56 5.92
C ALA A 397 4.43 -14.82 6.77
N ILE A 398 4.64 -14.65 8.08
CA ILE A 398 4.37 -15.72 9.04
C ILE A 398 2.86 -15.80 9.25
N GLN A 399 2.27 -16.93 8.85
CA GLN A 399 0.81 -17.17 8.92
C GLN A 399 0.46 -17.77 10.27
N ARG A 400 0.42 -16.93 11.30
CA ARG A 400 0.25 -17.36 12.70
C ARG A 400 -1.09 -18.05 12.99
N GLY A 401 -2.11 -17.83 12.16
CA GLY A 401 -3.39 -18.54 12.23
C GLY A 401 -3.33 -19.97 11.65
N VAL A 402 -2.22 -20.33 10.99
CA VAL A 402 -1.95 -21.69 10.52
C VAL A 402 -0.94 -22.36 11.47
N GLU A 403 0.24 -21.74 11.63
CA GLU A 403 1.32 -22.25 12.47
C GLU A 403 2.17 -21.09 13.02
N VAL A 404 2.52 -21.15 14.29
CA VAL A 404 3.46 -20.20 14.91
C VAL A 404 4.88 -20.61 14.57
N MET A 405 5.46 -19.98 13.57
CA MET A 405 6.83 -20.20 13.13
C MET A 405 7.79 -19.18 13.76
N PRO A 406 9.09 -19.54 13.92
CA PRO A 406 10.11 -18.60 14.36
C PRO A 406 10.17 -17.34 13.47
N HIS A 407 10.38 -16.19 14.08
CA HIS A 407 10.65 -14.95 13.37
C HIS A 407 12.14 -14.85 13.03
N LYS A 408 12.46 -14.41 11.79
CA LYS A 408 13.83 -14.09 11.37
C LYS A 408 13.85 -12.62 10.96
N PHE A 409 14.63 -11.81 11.67
CA PHE A 409 14.77 -10.39 11.36
C PHE A 409 15.30 -10.18 9.93
N GLY A 410 14.75 -9.16 9.23
CA GLY A 410 15.08 -8.89 7.84
C GLY A 410 14.36 -9.77 6.82
N SER A 411 13.56 -10.75 7.28
CA SER A 411 12.77 -11.61 6.43
C SER A 411 11.27 -11.32 6.59
N PRO A 412 10.51 -11.13 5.50
CA PRO A 412 9.06 -11.10 5.55
C PRO A 412 8.43 -12.48 5.81
N GLY A 413 9.23 -13.52 6.00
CA GLY A 413 8.79 -14.87 6.30
C GLY A 413 8.79 -15.80 5.09
N VAL A 414 7.73 -16.59 4.97
CA VAL A 414 7.56 -17.67 3.99
C VAL A 414 6.42 -17.37 3.02
N PRO A 415 6.33 -18.06 1.87
CA PRO A 415 5.21 -17.89 0.95
C PRO A 415 3.85 -18.06 1.63
N VAL A 416 2.93 -17.16 1.35
CA VAL A 416 1.56 -17.26 1.82
C VAL A 416 0.79 -18.25 0.94
N PHE A 417 -0.20 -18.93 1.52
CA PHE A 417 -1.07 -19.86 0.78
C PHE A 417 -1.60 -19.24 -0.52
N GLY A 418 -1.64 -20.06 -1.57
CA GLY A 418 -2.04 -19.64 -2.92
C GLY A 418 -0.93 -19.04 -3.77
N TYR A 419 0.18 -18.60 -3.18
CA TYR A 419 1.30 -18.06 -3.94
C TYR A 419 2.39 -19.11 -4.18
N ASN A 420 2.56 -19.53 -5.44
CA ASN A 420 3.67 -20.39 -5.86
C ASN A 420 4.90 -19.54 -6.18
N LEU A 421 5.57 -19.09 -5.11
CA LEU A 421 6.75 -18.23 -5.21
C LEU A 421 8.00 -19.01 -5.56
N LYS A 422 8.76 -18.51 -6.54
CA LYS A 422 10.03 -19.06 -7.01
C LYS A 422 11.10 -17.97 -7.03
N LEU A 423 12.35 -18.39 -6.95
CA LEU A 423 13.51 -17.58 -7.29
C LEU A 423 14.09 -18.09 -8.60
N LEU A 424 14.11 -17.24 -9.61
CA LEU A 424 14.64 -17.59 -10.92
C LEU A 424 15.90 -16.80 -11.24
N ASP A 425 16.82 -17.43 -11.95
CA ASP A 425 17.92 -16.73 -12.62
C ASP A 425 17.33 -15.85 -13.73
N GLU A 426 17.69 -14.58 -13.74
CA GLU A 426 17.11 -13.61 -14.68
C GLU A 426 17.49 -13.85 -16.15
N ASN A 427 18.64 -14.51 -16.41
CA ASN A 427 19.16 -14.73 -17.75
C ASN A 427 18.73 -16.10 -18.32
N THR A 428 18.70 -17.13 -17.48
CA THR A 428 18.40 -18.51 -17.90
C THR A 428 16.96 -18.93 -17.62
N GLY A 429 16.29 -18.27 -16.66
CA GLY A 429 14.96 -18.65 -16.17
C GLY A 429 14.97 -19.95 -15.34
N GLU A 430 16.13 -20.48 -14.97
CA GLU A 430 16.22 -21.65 -14.11
C GLU A 430 15.87 -21.33 -12.65
N GLU A 431 15.21 -22.26 -11.96
CA GLU A 431 14.90 -22.12 -10.54
C GLU A 431 16.18 -22.26 -9.71
N LEU A 432 16.40 -21.31 -8.81
CA LEU A 432 17.57 -21.26 -7.95
C LEU A 432 17.31 -21.94 -6.60
N GLY A 433 18.31 -22.68 -6.14
CA GLY A 433 18.32 -23.31 -4.82
C GLY A 433 18.50 -22.29 -3.67
N PRO A 434 18.53 -22.79 -2.42
CA PRO A 434 18.77 -21.95 -1.24
C PRO A 434 20.07 -21.14 -1.34
N ASP A 435 20.08 -20.00 -0.64
CA ASP A 435 21.21 -19.08 -0.48
C ASP A 435 21.73 -18.47 -1.81
N LYS A 436 20.94 -18.55 -2.90
CA LYS A 436 21.24 -17.92 -4.18
C LYS A 436 20.31 -16.73 -4.42
N LYS A 437 20.87 -15.65 -4.95
CA LYS A 437 20.13 -14.45 -5.36
C LYS A 437 19.44 -14.69 -6.68
N GLY A 438 18.14 -14.40 -6.75
CA GLY A 438 17.34 -14.51 -7.97
C GLY A 438 16.19 -13.51 -7.99
N VAL A 439 15.51 -13.42 -9.12
CA VAL A 439 14.29 -12.64 -9.26
C VAL A 439 13.14 -13.39 -8.59
N VAL A 440 12.41 -12.70 -7.73
CA VAL A 440 11.21 -13.25 -7.11
C VAL A 440 10.08 -13.25 -8.13
N VAL A 441 9.54 -14.42 -8.41
CA VAL A 441 8.42 -14.58 -9.35
C VAL A 441 7.31 -15.43 -8.73
N ILE A 442 6.10 -15.29 -9.27
CA ILE A 442 4.98 -16.18 -8.97
C ILE A 442 4.71 -17.03 -10.21
N GLU A 443 4.75 -18.34 -10.05
CA GLU A 443 4.27 -19.26 -11.06
C GLU A 443 2.75 -19.31 -11.00
N GLY A 444 2.08 -19.01 -12.12
CA GLY A 444 0.63 -18.88 -12.18
C GLY A 444 -0.16 -20.17 -11.96
N PRO A 445 -1.46 -20.04 -11.69
CA PRO A 445 -2.27 -18.83 -11.67
C PRO A 445 -1.99 -17.92 -10.46
N LEU A 446 -2.16 -16.60 -10.61
CA LEU A 446 -2.22 -15.72 -9.44
C LEU A 446 -3.41 -16.11 -8.56
N PRO A 447 -3.27 -16.13 -7.23
CA PRO A 447 -4.38 -16.46 -6.33
C PRO A 447 -5.49 -15.41 -6.38
N PRO A 448 -6.69 -15.72 -5.83
CA PRO A 448 -7.77 -14.74 -5.72
C PRO A 448 -7.30 -13.45 -5.04
N GLY A 449 -7.92 -12.33 -5.39
CA GLY A 449 -7.57 -11.03 -4.81
C GLY A 449 -6.36 -10.34 -5.41
N CYS A 450 -5.62 -10.99 -6.31
CA CYS A 450 -4.59 -10.33 -7.12
C CYS A 450 -5.20 -9.50 -8.25
N MET A 451 -4.39 -8.66 -8.89
CA MET A 451 -4.83 -7.92 -10.07
C MET A 451 -5.36 -8.85 -11.16
N GLN A 452 -6.48 -8.47 -11.76
CA GLN A 452 -7.00 -9.19 -12.95
C GLN A 452 -6.22 -8.81 -14.20
N THR A 453 -5.95 -7.51 -14.34
CA THR A 453 -5.27 -6.92 -15.49
C THR A 453 -4.87 -5.46 -15.17
N VAL A 454 -4.23 -4.78 -16.10
CA VAL A 454 -4.11 -3.32 -16.14
C VAL A 454 -5.37 -2.76 -16.81
N TRP A 455 -6.01 -1.79 -16.18
CA TRP A 455 -7.25 -1.17 -16.67
C TRP A 455 -7.12 -0.74 -18.13
N GLY A 456 -8.01 -1.28 -18.98
CA GLY A 456 -8.03 -0.97 -20.40
C GLY A 456 -6.81 -1.45 -21.22
N ASP A 457 -5.85 -2.20 -20.64
CA ASP A 457 -4.62 -2.58 -21.33
C ASP A 457 -4.09 -3.97 -20.96
N ASP A 458 -4.79 -5.01 -21.42
CA ASP A 458 -4.38 -6.41 -21.24
C ASP A 458 -3.01 -6.71 -21.84
N LYS A 459 -2.64 -6.04 -22.92
CA LYS A 459 -1.33 -6.22 -23.56
C LYS A 459 -0.21 -5.76 -22.62
N ARG A 460 -0.42 -4.62 -21.96
CA ARG A 460 0.52 -4.08 -20.97
C ARG A 460 0.62 -4.98 -19.73
N PHE A 461 -0.50 -5.58 -19.29
CA PHE A 461 -0.48 -6.57 -18.22
C PHE A 461 0.45 -7.73 -18.55
N VAL A 462 0.27 -8.35 -19.73
CA VAL A 462 1.09 -9.49 -20.15
C VAL A 462 2.54 -9.09 -20.38
N SER A 463 2.79 -8.00 -21.12
CA SER A 463 4.16 -7.60 -21.47
C SER A 463 4.96 -7.11 -20.28
N THR A 464 4.32 -6.40 -19.33
CA THR A 464 5.00 -5.85 -18.17
C THR A 464 5.29 -6.92 -17.12
N TYR A 465 4.33 -7.78 -16.80
CA TYR A 465 4.44 -8.63 -15.62
C TYR A 465 4.78 -10.09 -15.92
N TRP A 466 4.49 -10.61 -17.12
CA TRP A 466 4.50 -12.05 -17.39
C TRP A 466 5.56 -12.53 -18.38
N LYS A 467 6.23 -11.62 -19.04
CA LYS A 467 7.24 -11.93 -20.07
C LYS A 467 8.62 -11.36 -19.75
N THR A 468 8.91 -11.16 -18.49
CA THR A 468 10.19 -10.56 -18.04
C THR A 468 11.32 -11.60 -17.94
N VAL A 469 10.99 -12.87 -17.66
CA VAL A 469 11.96 -13.95 -17.57
C VAL A 469 11.97 -14.75 -18.88
N PRO A 470 13.13 -14.96 -19.51
CA PRO A 470 13.22 -15.67 -20.78
C PRO A 470 12.59 -17.07 -20.74
N GLY A 471 11.75 -17.39 -21.73
CA GLY A 471 11.13 -18.70 -21.87
C GLY A 471 10.11 -19.10 -20.82
N LYS A 472 9.75 -18.21 -19.90
CA LYS A 472 8.79 -18.46 -18.82
C LYS A 472 7.59 -17.52 -18.90
N LEU A 473 6.41 -18.04 -18.59
CA LEU A 473 5.21 -17.26 -18.34
C LEU A 473 4.98 -17.22 -16.83
N THR A 474 5.71 -16.33 -16.17
CA THR A 474 5.67 -16.13 -14.71
C THR A 474 5.47 -14.67 -14.38
N TYR A 475 4.70 -14.41 -13.31
CA TYR A 475 4.52 -13.05 -12.81
C TYR A 475 5.81 -12.59 -12.12
N SER A 476 6.41 -11.51 -12.61
CA SER A 476 7.58 -10.89 -11.99
C SER A 476 7.16 -9.86 -10.94
N THR A 477 7.73 -9.96 -9.76
CA THR A 477 7.57 -8.94 -8.72
C THR A 477 8.48 -7.73 -8.94
N PHE A 478 9.46 -7.84 -9.83
CA PHE A 478 10.56 -6.87 -10.02
C PHE A 478 11.41 -6.68 -8.77
N ASP A 479 11.46 -7.68 -7.89
CA ASP A 479 12.30 -7.65 -6.71
C ASP A 479 13.29 -8.80 -6.72
N TRP A 480 14.52 -8.52 -6.25
CA TRP A 480 15.51 -9.52 -5.95
C TRP A 480 15.22 -10.16 -4.60
N GLY A 481 15.47 -11.45 -4.49
CA GLY A 481 15.39 -12.16 -3.22
C GLY A 481 16.41 -13.27 -3.08
N ILE A 482 16.56 -13.74 -1.86
CA ILE A 482 17.25 -14.97 -1.48
C ILE A 482 16.27 -15.78 -0.66
N LYS A 483 16.32 -17.10 -0.79
CA LYS A 483 15.59 -18.05 0.06
C LYS A 483 16.61 -18.86 0.86
N ASP A 484 16.49 -18.90 2.16
CA ASP A 484 17.37 -19.72 3.01
C ASP A 484 16.94 -21.20 3.00
N LYS A 485 17.72 -22.04 3.70
CA LYS A 485 17.49 -23.50 3.78
C LYS A 485 16.21 -23.87 4.52
N ASP A 486 15.69 -22.96 5.38
CA ASP A 486 14.43 -23.16 6.09
C ASP A 486 13.22 -22.69 5.28
N GLY A 487 13.44 -22.08 4.12
CA GLY A 487 12.39 -21.58 3.20
C GLY A 487 11.96 -20.13 3.43
N TYR A 488 12.67 -19.39 4.28
CA TYR A 488 12.43 -17.96 4.50
C TYR A 488 13.02 -17.15 3.36
N PHE A 489 12.24 -16.18 2.89
CA PHE A 489 12.69 -15.24 1.88
C PHE A 489 13.27 -13.98 2.50
N PHE A 490 14.22 -13.39 1.82
CA PHE A 490 14.81 -12.10 2.12
C PHE A 490 14.74 -11.25 0.84
N ILE A 491 14.07 -10.11 0.90
CA ILE A 491 13.92 -9.20 -0.24
C ILE A 491 15.10 -8.23 -0.26
N LEU A 492 15.85 -8.24 -1.35
CA LEU A 492 17.11 -7.47 -1.48
C LEU A 492 16.93 -6.11 -2.16
N GLY A 493 15.77 -5.85 -2.76
CA GLY A 493 15.47 -4.61 -3.47
C GLY A 493 14.96 -4.85 -4.88
N ARG A 494 14.75 -3.76 -5.62
CA ARG A 494 14.16 -3.79 -6.98
C ARG A 494 15.17 -4.27 -8.02
N THR A 495 14.67 -4.98 -9.03
CA THR A 495 15.50 -5.39 -10.19
C THR A 495 15.83 -4.21 -11.12
N ASP A 496 15.04 -3.14 -11.05
CA ASP A 496 15.24 -1.89 -11.78
C ASP A 496 16.08 -0.84 -10.99
N ASP A 497 16.32 -1.08 -9.68
CA ASP A 497 17.25 -0.29 -8.84
C ASP A 497 18.66 -0.91 -8.82
N VAL A 498 19.14 -1.40 -9.96
CA VAL A 498 20.45 -2.06 -10.10
C VAL A 498 21.46 -1.08 -10.69
N ILE A 499 22.68 -1.11 -10.16
CA ILE A 499 23.81 -0.34 -10.66
C ILE A 499 24.74 -1.27 -11.44
N ASN A 500 24.96 -0.99 -12.72
CA ASN A 500 25.85 -1.79 -13.57
C ASN A 500 27.28 -1.23 -13.50
N VAL A 501 28.10 -1.78 -12.62
CA VAL A 501 29.50 -1.37 -12.45
C VAL A 501 30.42 -2.34 -13.18
N ALA A 502 31.04 -1.91 -14.25
CA ALA A 502 31.98 -2.73 -15.05
C ALA A 502 31.42 -4.11 -15.44
N GLY A 503 30.13 -4.17 -15.81
CA GLY A 503 29.46 -5.42 -16.18
C GLY A 503 28.90 -6.23 -15.00
N HIS A 504 29.12 -5.81 -13.77
CA HIS A 504 28.56 -6.42 -12.56
C HIS A 504 27.32 -5.67 -12.07
N ARG A 505 26.28 -6.40 -11.75
CA ARG A 505 25.02 -5.85 -11.22
C ARG A 505 25.05 -5.81 -9.70
N LEU A 506 25.03 -4.63 -9.15
CA LEU A 506 25.01 -4.36 -7.71
C LEU A 506 23.64 -3.84 -7.29
N GLY A 507 23.06 -4.43 -6.26
CA GLY A 507 21.83 -3.92 -5.64
C GLY A 507 22.12 -2.66 -4.81
N THR A 508 21.33 -1.61 -5.00
CA THR A 508 21.45 -0.40 -4.19
C THR A 508 21.34 -0.70 -2.70
N ARG A 509 20.44 -1.62 -2.34
CA ARG A 509 20.16 -2.00 -0.96
C ARG A 509 21.35 -2.66 -0.27
N GLU A 510 22.12 -3.50 -0.96
CA GLU A 510 23.30 -4.15 -0.37
C GLU A 510 24.32 -3.10 0.10
N ILE A 511 24.48 -2.04 -0.70
CA ILE A 511 25.35 -0.90 -0.36
C ILE A 511 24.72 -0.06 0.76
N GLU A 512 23.40 0.19 0.71
CA GLU A 512 22.66 0.92 1.73
C GLU A 512 22.74 0.24 3.10
N GLU A 513 22.63 -1.08 3.17
CA GLU A 513 22.77 -1.85 4.42
C GLU A 513 24.18 -1.75 5.01
N CYS A 514 25.19 -1.78 4.14
CA CYS A 514 26.58 -1.56 4.58
C CYS A 514 26.77 -0.16 5.17
N LEU A 515 26.29 0.87 4.49
CA LEU A 515 26.38 2.25 4.97
C LEU A 515 25.60 2.46 6.27
N SER A 516 24.39 1.86 6.37
CA SER A 516 23.54 1.93 7.56
C SER A 516 24.13 1.23 8.78
N SER A 517 25.11 0.33 8.59
CA SER A 517 25.79 -0.32 9.72
C SER A 517 26.72 0.60 10.50
N HIS A 518 27.02 1.78 9.99
CA HIS A 518 27.81 2.78 10.71
C HIS A 518 26.97 3.39 11.85
N PRO A 519 27.53 3.51 13.09
CA PRO A 519 26.78 3.93 14.29
C PRO A 519 26.10 5.32 14.14
N ASN A 520 26.72 6.23 13.40
CA ASN A 520 26.22 7.60 13.22
C ASN A 520 25.29 7.77 12.01
N VAL A 521 24.98 6.72 11.25
CA VAL A 521 24.05 6.80 10.13
C VAL A 521 22.61 6.68 10.62
N ALA A 522 21.79 7.65 10.23
CA ALA A 522 20.34 7.64 10.50
C ALA A 522 19.54 7.09 9.32
N GLU A 523 19.86 7.56 8.11
CA GLU A 523 19.19 7.14 6.88
C GLU A 523 20.19 7.18 5.70
N VAL A 524 19.93 6.38 4.69
CA VAL A 524 20.76 6.30 3.49
C VAL A 524 19.94 6.01 2.24
N ALA A 525 20.38 6.56 1.12
CA ALA A 525 19.94 6.20 -0.21
C ALA A 525 21.14 6.04 -1.14
N VAL A 526 21.13 5.03 -1.99
CA VAL A 526 22.17 4.79 -3.00
C VAL A 526 21.53 4.82 -4.38
N VAL A 527 22.19 5.46 -5.34
CA VAL A 527 21.81 5.46 -6.75
C VAL A 527 23.04 5.22 -7.63
N GLY A 528 22.83 4.67 -8.82
CA GLY A 528 23.83 4.56 -9.86
C GLY A 528 23.85 5.82 -10.72
N ILE A 529 25.02 6.36 -11.00
CA ILE A 529 25.19 7.44 -11.97
C ILE A 529 26.08 6.96 -13.13
N GLU A 530 25.93 7.56 -14.30
CA GLU A 530 26.73 7.21 -15.48
C GLU A 530 28.22 7.48 -15.25
N ASP A 531 29.05 6.51 -15.64
CA ASP A 531 30.51 6.61 -15.62
C ASP A 531 31.07 6.15 -16.97
N PRO A 532 31.95 6.96 -17.61
CA PRO A 532 32.47 6.66 -18.95
C PRO A 532 33.27 5.35 -19.06
N LEU A 533 33.86 4.87 -17.96
CA LEU A 533 34.73 3.70 -17.96
C LEU A 533 34.03 2.45 -17.42
N LYS A 534 33.17 2.63 -16.42
CA LYS A 534 32.54 1.51 -15.69
C LYS A 534 31.07 1.31 -16.06
N GLY A 535 30.53 2.12 -16.96
CA GLY A 535 29.11 2.18 -17.27
C GLY A 535 28.32 2.95 -16.22
N GLN A 536 28.32 2.46 -14.99
CA GLN A 536 27.76 3.17 -13.83
C GLN A 536 28.68 3.05 -12.61
N VAL A 537 28.54 3.98 -11.69
CA VAL A 537 29.14 3.91 -10.34
C VAL A 537 28.11 4.24 -9.28
N PRO A 538 28.15 3.60 -8.11
CA PRO A 538 27.28 3.95 -7.01
C PRO A 538 27.69 5.28 -6.37
N ILE A 539 26.70 6.08 -5.97
CA ILE A 539 26.86 7.22 -5.07
C ILE A 539 25.88 7.10 -3.91
N GLY A 540 26.32 7.48 -2.72
CA GLY A 540 25.52 7.43 -1.50
C GLY A 540 25.08 8.82 -1.05
N PHE A 541 23.84 8.90 -0.52
CA PHE A 541 23.32 10.06 0.20
C PHE A 541 22.99 9.61 1.61
N VAL A 542 23.60 10.23 2.61
CA VAL A 542 23.56 9.78 4.00
C VAL A 542 23.12 10.92 4.91
N ILE A 543 22.17 10.62 5.81
CA ILE A 543 21.77 11.48 6.91
C ILE A 543 22.45 10.94 8.17
N THR A 544 23.22 11.78 8.86
CA THR A 544 23.84 11.45 10.15
C THR A 544 22.90 11.71 11.32
N LYS A 545 23.05 10.96 12.43
CA LYS A 545 22.21 11.11 13.63
C LYS A 545 22.43 12.42 14.36
N ASP A 546 23.66 12.90 14.35
CA ASP A 546 24.10 14.14 15.02
C ASP A 546 24.11 15.37 14.09
N GLY A 547 23.70 15.19 12.81
CA GLY A 547 23.75 16.25 11.82
C GLY A 547 25.16 16.64 11.39
N SER A 548 26.19 15.86 11.75
CA SER A 548 27.57 16.16 11.36
C SER A 548 27.78 15.96 9.86
N SER A 549 28.57 16.85 9.27
CA SER A 549 28.98 16.81 7.86
C SER A 549 30.49 16.67 7.71
N ALA A 550 31.13 16.00 8.68
CA ALA A 550 32.55 15.83 8.72
C ALA A 550 33.06 14.92 7.58
N PRO A 551 34.09 15.32 6.81
CA PRO A 551 34.63 14.51 5.70
C PRO A 551 35.16 13.14 6.13
N GLU A 552 35.56 13.00 7.39
CA GLU A 552 36.03 11.73 7.97
C GLU A 552 34.96 10.65 7.93
N ILE A 553 33.69 11.00 8.16
CA ILE A 553 32.55 10.07 8.12
C ILE A 553 32.40 9.49 6.70
N GLU A 554 32.58 10.27 5.68
CA GLU A 554 32.51 9.79 4.29
C GLU A 554 33.59 8.73 4.00
N ALA A 555 34.80 8.97 4.46
CA ALA A 555 35.92 8.04 4.28
C ALA A 555 35.65 6.72 5.05
N GLU A 556 35.11 6.81 6.27
CA GLU A 556 34.71 5.64 7.05
C GLU A 556 33.60 4.84 6.38
N LEU A 557 32.58 5.50 5.86
CA LEU A 557 31.47 4.88 5.13
C LEU A 557 31.96 4.15 3.87
N MET A 558 32.79 4.79 3.08
CA MET A 558 33.37 4.17 1.88
C MET A 558 34.22 2.95 2.22
N LYS A 559 35.00 3.02 3.31
CA LYS A 559 35.82 1.90 3.80
C LYS A 559 34.97 0.72 4.31
N ILE A 560 33.83 0.99 4.95
CA ILE A 560 32.90 -0.06 5.39
C ILE A 560 32.37 -0.85 4.19
N VAL A 561 31.94 -0.15 3.13
CA VAL A 561 31.46 -0.81 1.91
C VAL A 561 32.58 -1.62 1.25
N ASP A 562 33.78 -1.02 1.13
CA ASP A 562 34.94 -1.69 0.55
C ASP A 562 35.31 -2.97 1.30
N SER A 563 35.25 -2.96 2.63
CA SER A 563 35.57 -4.12 3.47
C SER A 563 34.52 -5.22 3.43
N LYS A 564 33.24 -4.88 3.25
CA LYS A 564 32.14 -5.86 3.28
C LYS A 564 31.73 -6.39 1.90
N LEU A 565 31.74 -5.52 0.88
CA LEU A 565 31.28 -5.82 -0.47
C LEU A 565 32.41 -5.75 -1.53
N GLY A 566 33.57 -5.24 -1.15
CA GLY A 566 34.71 -5.07 -2.04
C GLY A 566 34.69 -3.76 -2.83
N ALA A 567 35.83 -3.47 -3.49
CA ALA A 567 36.10 -2.20 -4.16
C ALA A 567 35.12 -1.90 -5.33
N LEU A 568 34.47 -2.92 -5.90
CA LEU A 568 33.51 -2.75 -6.97
C LEU A 568 32.22 -2.05 -6.50
N ALA A 569 31.79 -2.37 -5.29
CA ALA A 569 30.58 -1.81 -4.68
C ALA A 569 30.83 -0.48 -3.95
N ARG A 570 32.09 -0.10 -3.76
CA ARG A 570 32.45 1.14 -3.07
C ARG A 570 31.89 2.35 -3.80
N PRO A 571 31.07 3.20 -3.14
CA PRO A 571 30.55 4.40 -3.75
C PRO A 571 31.68 5.30 -4.28
N ALA A 572 31.49 5.86 -5.45
CA ALA A 572 32.42 6.85 -6.00
C ALA A 572 32.43 8.12 -5.13
N LYS A 573 31.28 8.41 -4.50
CA LYS A 573 31.11 9.54 -3.59
C LYS A 573 30.01 9.26 -2.56
N VAL A 574 30.14 9.78 -1.36
CA VAL A 574 29.09 9.81 -0.35
C VAL A 574 28.80 11.27 -0.01
N TYR A 575 27.55 11.68 -0.17
CA TYR A 575 27.08 13.01 0.17
C TYR A 575 26.37 12.96 1.52
N LEU A 576 26.83 13.79 2.47
CA LEU A 576 26.13 14.00 3.73
C LEU A 576 25.05 15.05 3.51
N VAL A 577 23.80 14.69 3.74
CA VAL A 577 22.61 15.51 3.48
C VAL A 577 21.72 15.58 4.71
N ASN A 578 20.88 16.61 4.81
CA ASN A 578 19.97 16.78 5.93
C ASN A 578 18.65 16.01 5.72
N LEU A 579 18.22 15.84 4.48
CA LEU A 579 16.97 15.19 4.11
C LEU A 579 17.17 14.33 2.86
N LEU A 580 16.39 13.27 2.73
CA LEU A 580 16.27 12.48 1.51
C LEU A 580 14.92 12.76 0.83
N PRO A 581 14.85 12.78 -0.52
CA PRO A 581 13.60 12.99 -1.24
C PRO A 581 12.71 11.77 -1.06
N LYS A 582 11.58 11.98 -0.41
CA LYS A 582 10.61 10.92 -0.12
C LYS A 582 9.26 11.22 -0.71
N THR A 583 8.54 10.17 -1.08
CA THR A 583 7.12 10.28 -1.32
C THR A 583 6.41 10.55 0.01
N ARG A 584 5.15 10.97 -0.08
CA ARG A 584 4.30 11.16 1.11
C ARG A 584 4.06 9.89 1.93
N SER A 585 4.31 8.72 1.33
CA SER A 585 4.30 7.42 2.04
C SER A 585 5.65 7.06 2.68
N GLY A 586 6.65 7.95 2.61
CA GLY A 586 7.99 7.73 3.15
C GLY A 586 8.98 7.03 2.21
N LYS A 587 8.54 6.59 1.03
CA LYS A 587 9.39 5.88 0.06
C LYS A 587 10.38 6.85 -0.60
N ILE A 588 11.67 6.50 -0.61
CA ILE A 588 12.73 7.29 -1.25
C ILE A 588 12.53 7.35 -2.77
N VAL A 589 12.60 8.55 -3.34
CA VAL A 589 12.46 8.80 -4.79
C VAL A 589 13.84 8.75 -5.45
N ARG A 590 14.41 7.52 -5.58
CA ARG A 590 15.77 7.31 -6.13
C ARG A 590 15.94 7.88 -7.52
N ARG A 591 14.90 7.79 -8.37
CA ARG A 591 14.94 8.37 -9.72
C ARG A 591 15.23 9.87 -9.71
N ALA A 592 14.68 10.61 -8.76
CA ALA A 592 14.94 12.04 -8.65
C ALA A 592 16.38 12.31 -8.18
N LEU A 593 16.88 11.52 -7.21
CA LEU A 593 18.30 11.60 -6.78
C LEU A 593 19.26 11.33 -7.93
N GLN A 594 19.01 10.27 -8.71
CA GLN A 594 19.83 9.94 -9.87
C GLN A 594 19.83 11.07 -10.89
N ALA A 595 18.63 11.57 -11.26
CA ALA A 595 18.49 12.60 -12.27
C ALA A 595 19.25 13.89 -11.89
N ILE A 596 19.08 14.40 -10.66
CA ILE A 596 19.81 15.60 -10.22
C ILE A 596 21.31 15.36 -10.13
N SER A 597 21.75 14.17 -9.76
CA SER A 597 23.18 13.82 -9.69
C SER A 597 23.84 13.81 -11.07
N GLU A 598 23.07 13.48 -12.11
CA GLU A 598 23.50 13.50 -13.51
C GLU A 598 23.21 14.85 -14.21
N GLY A 599 22.67 15.83 -13.49
CA GLY A 599 22.30 17.15 -14.05
C GLY A 599 21.10 17.10 -14.99
N ARG A 600 20.24 16.08 -14.84
CA ARG A 600 19.03 15.91 -15.65
C ARG A 600 17.78 16.37 -14.89
N ASP A 601 16.72 16.68 -15.64
CA ASP A 601 15.40 16.94 -15.06
C ASP A 601 14.90 15.70 -14.30
N PRO A 602 14.49 15.83 -13.03
CA PRO A 602 13.94 14.74 -12.25
C PRO A 602 12.57 14.23 -12.74
N GLY A 603 11.95 14.91 -13.71
CA GLY A 603 10.66 14.57 -14.27
C GLY A 603 9.50 14.74 -13.28
N ASP A 604 8.48 13.86 -13.35
CA ASP A 604 7.33 13.94 -12.44
C ASP A 604 7.72 13.64 -10.99
N ILE A 605 7.82 14.69 -10.18
CA ILE A 605 8.07 14.65 -8.73
C ILE A 605 6.82 14.99 -7.91
N SER A 606 5.65 14.87 -8.50
CA SER A 606 4.36 15.22 -7.86
C SER A 606 4.05 14.39 -6.60
N THR A 607 4.60 13.19 -6.51
CA THR A 607 4.45 12.29 -5.37
C THR A 607 5.36 12.63 -4.19
N MET A 608 6.33 13.53 -4.37
CA MET A 608 7.25 13.93 -3.31
C MET A 608 6.53 14.76 -2.25
N GLU A 609 6.94 14.54 -1.00
CA GLU A 609 6.43 15.27 0.16
C GLU A 609 6.89 16.74 0.14
N ASP A 610 8.18 16.95 -0.07
CA ASP A 610 8.80 18.26 -0.14
C ASP A 610 9.76 18.31 -1.32
N LYS A 611 9.46 19.17 -2.30
CA LYS A 611 10.26 19.33 -3.51
C LYS A 611 11.55 20.12 -3.24
N SER A 612 11.55 20.99 -2.22
CA SER A 612 12.73 21.80 -1.87
C SER A 612 13.92 20.97 -1.40
N VAL A 613 13.68 19.69 -1.03
CA VAL A 613 14.74 18.74 -0.69
C VAL A 613 15.68 18.50 -1.86
N LEU A 614 15.19 18.49 -3.10
CA LEU A 614 16.04 18.32 -4.27
C LEU A 614 16.98 19.51 -4.47
N ASP A 615 16.50 20.74 -4.24
CA ASP A 615 17.32 21.94 -4.34
C ASP A 615 18.44 21.92 -3.30
N GLN A 616 18.12 21.51 -2.05
CA GLN A 616 19.13 21.37 -0.98
C GLN A 616 20.20 20.31 -1.32
N ILE A 617 19.78 19.17 -1.89
CA ILE A 617 20.72 18.12 -2.31
C ILE A 617 21.57 18.61 -3.49
N GLN A 618 20.97 19.31 -4.46
CA GLN A 618 21.69 19.90 -5.58
C GLN A 618 22.79 20.85 -5.09
N GLU A 619 22.49 21.70 -4.11
CA GLU A 619 23.50 22.56 -3.50
C GLU A 619 24.68 21.79 -2.89
N VAL A 620 24.39 20.65 -2.21
CA VAL A 620 25.45 19.81 -1.64
C VAL A 620 26.31 19.17 -2.74
N ILE A 621 25.67 18.70 -3.82
CA ILE A 621 26.37 18.14 -4.98
C ILE A 621 27.28 19.20 -5.61
N ASP A 622 26.76 20.41 -5.85
CA ASP A 622 27.49 21.48 -6.56
C ASP A 622 28.63 22.06 -5.74
N ARG A 623 28.51 22.11 -4.42
CA ARG A 623 29.63 22.51 -3.53
C ARG A 623 30.81 21.54 -3.54
N ARG A 624 30.59 20.31 -4.05
CA ARG A 624 31.56 19.21 -4.01
C ARG A 624 31.99 18.70 -5.40
N LYS A 625 31.55 19.35 -6.48
CA LYS A 625 32.11 19.22 -7.83
C LYS A 625 33.46 19.90 -7.90
#